data_df0487c0b22dcb9bf5c45a0c3dc39783
#
_entry.id   df0487c0b22dcb9bf5c45a0c3dc39783
#
_cell.length_a   1.000
_cell.length_b   1.000
_cell.length_c   1.000
_cell.angle_alpha   90.00
_cell.angle_beta   90.00
_cell.angle_gamma   90.00
#
_symmetry.space_group_name_H-M   'P 1'
#
loop_
_entity.id
_entity.type
_entity.pdbx_description
1 polymer ?
#
loop_
_entity_poly.entity_id
_entity_poly.type
_entity_poly.pdbx_seq_one_letter_code
_entity_poly.pdbx_strand_id
1 'polypeptide(L)'
;MFMLPGCIDSGNEADSIFHGELITSGKSISEFTLLTSENTTYDFKQNTEGKVTVIAFLFTNCYDICPVVTYNLRHIHESLNETMLDKIEFITITVDPWRDNTTILEEWKQSTKSYWTHLTVADTQPSSQDMATLTQVWNDFDVGFKIEENTTESNTSARHHPSSYDYN
;
A
#
# COMPACT_ATOMS: atom_id res chain seq x y z
N MET A 1 31.98 33.58 -42.87
CA MET A 1 31.39 33.81 -41.56
C MET A 1 30.27 32.83 -41.39
N PHE A 2 30.59 31.65 -40.84
CA PHE A 2 29.62 30.54 -40.63
C PHE A 2 29.11 30.62 -39.19
N MET A 3 27.81 30.92 -39.03
CA MET A 3 27.11 30.77 -37.75
C MET A 3 26.68 29.33 -37.60
N LEU A 4 27.20 28.63 -36.59
CA LEU A 4 26.71 27.36 -36.10
C LEU A 4 25.49 27.59 -35.22
N PRO A 5 24.34 26.91 -35.45
CA PRO A 5 23.25 26.93 -34.49
C PRO A 5 23.65 26.10 -33.28
N GLY A 6 23.80 26.71 -32.12
CA GLY A 6 23.90 26.01 -30.84
C GLY A 6 22.60 25.30 -30.53
N CYS A 7 22.62 23.98 -30.40
CA CYS A 7 21.54 23.20 -29.77
C CYS A 7 21.46 23.65 -28.30
N ILE A 8 20.42 24.34 -27.95
CA ILE A 8 20.02 24.56 -26.55
C ILE A 8 19.38 23.21 -26.15
N ASP A 9 20.15 22.39 -25.44
CA ASP A 9 19.62 21.22 -24.74
C ASP A 9 18.75 21.78 -23.62
N SER A 10 17.43 21.75 -23.83
CA SER A 10 16.44 22.04 -22.79
C SER A 10 16.38 20.83 -21.88
N GLY A 11 17.39 20.66 -21.05
CA GLY A 11 17.35 19.74 -19.92
C GLY A 11 16.10 20.09 -19.09
N ASN A 12 15.19 19.16 -19.02
CA ASN A 12 13.92 19.31 -18.34
C ASN A 12 14.21 19.35 -16.82
N GLU A 13 14.34 20.55 -16.22
CA GLU A 13 14.58 20.72 -14.77
C GLU A 13 13.47 20.10 -13.89
N ALA A 14 12.38 19.61 -14.50
CA ALA A 14 11.32 18.91 -13.80
C ALA A 14 11.75 17.54 -13.26
N ASP A 15 12.75 16.89 -13.88
CA ASP A 15 13.26 15.57 -13.45
C ASP A 15 14.02 15.59 -12.12
N SER A 16 14.48 16.75 -11.64
CA SER A 16 15.26 16.86 -10.40
C SER A 16 14.41 16.94 -9.12
N ILE A 17 13.09 17.07 -9.26
CA ILE A 17 12.16 17.23 -8.12
C ILE A 17 11.55 15.89 -7.70
N PHE A 18 11.51 14.90 -8.60
CA PHE A 18 10.92 13.60 -8.34
C PHE A 18 12.00 12.59 -7.92
N HIS A 19 11.83 12.02 -6.71
CA HIS A 19 12.69 10.99 -6.16
C HIS A 19 11.96 9.64 -6.21
N GLY A 20 11.66 9.13 -7.38
CA GLY A 20 10.96 7.88 -7.56
C GLY A 20 10.95 7.45 -9.03
N GLU A 21 10.42 6.27 -9.29
CA GLU A 21 10.22 5.77 -10.64
C GLU A 21 8.88 6.26 -11.19
N LEU A 22 8.91 6.93 -12.34
CA LEU A 22 7.70 7.32 -13.04
C LEU A 22 7.19 6.14 -13.89
N ILE A 23 6.11 5.51 -13.44
CA ILE A 23 5.44 4.45 -14.20
C ILE A 23 4.56 5.09 -15.27
N THR A 24 5.10 5.25 -16.48
CA THR A 24 4.40 5.88 -17.61
C THR A 24 3.56 4.90 -18.44
N SER A 25 3.69 3.61 -18.19
CA SER A 25 3.06 2.53 -18.96
C SER A 25 1.62 2.28 -18.53
N GLY A 26 0.75 3.25 -18.51
CA GLY A 26 -0.71 3.12 -18.44
C GLY A 26 -1.28 1.85 -17.81
N LYS A 27 -0.65 1.33 -16.73
CA LYS A 27 -1.16 0.16 -16.02
C LYS A 27 -2.48 0.55 -15.37
N SER A 28 -3.55 -0.09 -15.78
CA SER A 28 -4.87 0.14 -15.20
C SER A 28 -4.94 -0.60 -13.87
N ILE A 29 -5.31 0.12 -12.82
CA ILE A 29 -5.63 -0.48 -11.52
C ILE A 29 -7.08 -0.96 -11.59
N SER A 30 -7.31 -2.21 -11.20
CA SER A 30 -8.65 -2.78 -11.12
C SER A 30 -9.49 -2.06 -10.06
N GLU A 31 -10.79 -1.96 -10.31
CA GLU A 31 -11.72 -1.52 -9.26
C GLU A 31 -11.80 -2.62 -8.19
N PHE A 32 -11.71 -2.25 -6.93
CA PHE A 32 -11.78 -3.20 -5.82
C PHE A 32 -12.50 -2.62 -4.62
N THR A 33 -12.97 -3.52 -3.79
CA THR A 33 -13.61 -3.21 -2.51
C THR A 33 -12.93 -4.04 -1.42
N LEU A 34 -12.48 -3.37 -0.36
CA LEU A 34 -11.84 -3.99 0.80
C LEU A 34 -12.53 -3.55 2.09
N LEU A 35 -12.11 -4.10 3.22
CA LEU A 35 -12.63 -3.81 4.54
C LEU A 35 -11.71 -2.81 5.26
N THR A 36 -12.29 -1.77 5.86
CA THR A 36 -11.52 -0.81 6.68
C THR A 36 -11.23 -1.34 8.07
N SER A 37 -10.30 -0.71 8.78
CA SER A 37 -10.05 -0.98 10.21
C SER A 37 -11.29 -0.76 11.09
N GLU A 38 -12.19 0.12 10.70
CA GLU A 38 -13.47 0.38 11.36
C GLU A 38 -14.57 -0.64 10.99
N ASN A 39 -14.21 -1.73 10.29
CA ASN A 39 -15.12 -2.78 9.85
C ASN A 39 -16.24 -2.27 8.90
N THR A 40 -15.92 -1.32 8.04
CA THR A 40 -16.78 -0.81 6.98
C THR A 40 -16.21 -1.12 5.61
N THR A 41 -17.04 -1.10 4.60
CA THR A 41 -16.66 -1.34 3.21
C THR A 41 -16.01 -0.10 2.61
N TYR A 42 -14.86 -0.27 1.96
CA TYR A 42 -14.15 0.76 1.22
C TYR A 42 -14.16 0.44 -0.28
N ASP A 43 -14.84 1.24 -1.06
CA ASP A 43 -14.82 1.19 -2.53
C ASP A 43 -13.70 2.10 -3.03
N PHE A 44 -12.69 1.51 -3.69
CA PHE A 44 -11.51 2.23 -4.14
C PHE A 44 -11.87 3.34 -5.13
N LYS A 45 -12.65 3.01 -6.16
CA LYS A 45 -13.02 3.97 -7.19
C LYS A 45 -13.77 5.17 -6.62
N GLN A 46 -14.81 4.88 -5.81
CA GLN A 46 -15.66 5.93 -5.24
C GLN A 46 -14.86 6.89 -4.35
N ASN A 47 -13.91 6.37 -3.57
CA ASN A 47 -13.16 7.17 -2.59
C ASN A 47 -11.96 7.92 -3.20
N THR A 48 -11.44 7.45 -4.35
CA THR A 48 -10.25 8.04 -5.00
C THR A 48 -10.57 8.88 -6.23
N GLU A 49 -11.80 8.86 -6.72
CA GLU A 49 -12.19 9.61 -7.93
C GLU A 49 -11.89 11.11 -7.78
N GLY A 50 -11.09 11.64 -8.71
CA GLY A 50 -10.71 13.05 -8.73
C GLY A 50 -9.67 13.46 -7.68
N LYS A 51 -9.09 12.50 -6.95
CA LYS A 51 -8.06 12.75 -5.94
C LYS A 51 -6.69 12.20 -6.36
N VAL A 52 -5.64 12.78 -5.78
CA VAL A 52 -4.32 12.14 -5.73
C VAL A 52 -4.37 11.06 -4.66
N THR A 53 -3.99 9.84 -5.00
CA THR A 53 -4.02 8.73 -4.05
C THR A 53 -2.60 8.36 -3.62
N VAL A 54 -2.36 8.34 -2.33
CA VAL A 54 -1.12 7.89 -1.70
C VAL A 54 -1.37 6.52 -1.08
N ILE A 55 -0.73 5.50 -1.61
CA ILE A 55 -0.93 4.11 -1.13
C ILE A 55 0.36 3.59 -0.54
N ALA A 56 0.27 2.96 0.63
CA ALA A 56 1.36 2.22 1.25
C ALA A 56 0.93 0.76 1.51
N PHE A 57 1.80 -0.18 1.16
CA PHE A 57 1.64 -1.59 1.46
C PHE A 57 2.48 -1.91 2.70
N LEU A 58 1.83 -2.21 3.81
CA LEU A 58 2.45 -2.38 5.12
C LEU A 58 1.83 -3.58 5.86
N PHE A 59 2.44 -3.96 6.97
CA PHE A 59 1.87 -4.92 7.93
C PHE A 59 2.27 -4.57 9.36
N THR A 60 1.41 -4.88 10.33
CA THR A 60 1.57 -4.40 11.71
C THR A 60 2.71 -5.08 12.45
N ASN A 61 3.02 -6.34 12.11
CA ASN A 61 4.09 -7.11 12.73
C ASN A 61 5.49 -6.83 12.14
N CYS A 62 5.65 -5.70 11.48
CA CYS A 62 6.93 -5.22 10.93
C CYS A 62 7.61 -4.29 11.96
N TYR A 63 8.80 -4.69 12.43
CA TYR A 63 9.53 -3.92 13.44
C TYR A 63 10.65 -3.05 12.84
N ASP A 64 10.77 -2.99 11.52
CA ASP A 64 11.84 -2.29 10.82
C ASP A 64 11.30 -1.12 9.99
N ILE A 65 10.96 -1.35 8.74
CA ILE A 65 10.64 -0.26 7.79
C ILE A 65 9.21 0.28 7.94
N CYS A 66 8.22 -0.55 8.29
CA CYS A 66 6.83 -0.11 8.32
C CYS A 66 6.55 1.02 9.32
N PRO A 67 7.12 1.03 10.55
CA PRO A 67 6.99 2.18 11.44
C PRO A 67 7.60 3.46 10.85
N VAL A 68 8.72 3.36 10.13
CA VAL A 68 9.40 4.50 9.49
C VAL A 68 8.53 5.07 8.36
N VAL A 69 7.99 4.22 7.50
CA VAL A 69 7.07 4.65 6.42
C VAL A 69 5.83 5.29 7.00
N THR A 70 5.21 4.69 8.00
CA THR A 70 4.01 5.24 8.67
C THR A 70 4.30 6.60 9.31
N TYR A 71 5.44 6.76 9.96
CA TYR A 71 5.86 8.04 10.53
C TYR A 71 6.02 9.12 9.46
N ASN A 72 6.67 8.80 8.35
CA ASN A 72 6.87 9.73 7.24
C ASN A 72 5.53 10.14 6.59
N LEU A 73 4.65 9.18 6.34
CA LEU A 73 3.30 9.46 5.82
C LEU A 73 2.49 10.33 6.78
N ARG A 74 2.56 10.07 8.09
CA ARG A 74 1.92 10.91 9.09
C ARG A 74 2.47 12.34 9.05
N HIS A 75 3.79 12.50 8.97
CA HIS A 75 4.40 13.83 8.89
C HIS A 75 3.93 14.60 7.65
N ILE A 76 3.83 13.92 6.50
CA ILE A 76 3.28 14.50 5.27
C ILE A 76 1.81 14.88 5.50
N HIS A 77 0.99 13.96 5.98
CA HIS A 77 -0.45 14.19 6.22
C HIS A 77 -0.70 15.37 7.18
N GLU A 78 0.04 15.46 8.29
CA GLU A 78 -0.04 16.55 9.27
C GLU A 78 0.45 17.91 8.71
N SER A 79 1.30 17.91 7.68
CA SER A 79 1.81 19.12 7.03
C SER A 79 0.84 19.73 6.02
N LEU A 80 -0.17 18.98 5.59
CA LEU A 80 -1.16 19.42 4.61
C LEU A 80 -2.28 20.20 5.29
N ASN A 81 -2.77 21.24 4.64
CA ASN A 81 -3.97 21.94 5.08
C ASN A 81 -5.25 21.21 4.62
N GLU A 82 -6.40 21.55 5.19
CA GLU A 82 -7.69 20.92 4.90
C GLU A 82 -8.02 20.91 3.39
N THR A 83 -7.77 22.02 2.69
CA THR A 83 -8.04 22.12 1.24
C THR A 83 -7.18 21.15 0.41
N MET A 84 -5.97 20.84 0.87
CA MET A 84 -5.12 19.83 0.23
C MET A 84 -5.55 18.42 0.61
N LEU A 85 -5.90 18.18 1.88
CA LEU A 85 -6.40 16.88 2.36
C LEU A 85 -7.67 16.46 1.63
N ASP A 86 -8.57 17.39 1.29
CA ASP A 86 -9.77 17.10 0.49
C ASP A 86 -9.46 16.56 -0.92
N LYS A 87 -8.25 16.82 -1.43
CA LYS A 87 -7.80 16.39 -2.76
C LYS A 87 -6.86 15.19 -2.74
N ILE A 88 -6.53 14.67 -1.59
CA ILE A 88 -5.58 13.57 -1.44
C ILE A 88 -6.22 12.48 -0.60
N GLU A 89 -6.18 11.25 -1.11
CA GLU A 89 -6.61 10.06 -0.37
C GLU A 89 -5.38 9.29 0.10
N PHE A 90 -5.24 9.11 1.41
CA PHE A 90 -4.19 8.28 2.01
C PHE A 90 -4.76 6.91 2.34
N ILE A 91 -4.09 5.86 1.89
CA ILE A 91 -4.52 4.48 2.09
C ILE A 91 -3.34 3.63 2.50
N THR A 92 -3.53 2.79 3.51
CA THR A 92 -2.62 1.69 3.81
C THR A 92 -3.34 0.37 3.53
N ILE A 93 -2.72 -0.53 2.77
CA ILE A 93 -3.26 -1.86 2.46
C ILE A 93 -2.33 -2.89 3.08
N THR A 94 -2.88 -3.81 3.87
CA THR A 94 -2.06 -4.84 4.49
C THR A 94 -1.51 -5.83 3.45
N VAL A 95 -0.30 -6.33 3.71
CA VAL A 95 0.28 -7.49 3.02
C VAL A 95 0.27 -8.75 3.89
N ASP A 96 -0.30 -8.66 5.09
CA ASP A 96 -0.41 -9.78 6.04
C ASP A 96 -1.83 -9.87 6.64
N PRO A 97 -2.86 -10.13 5.83
CA PRO A 97 -4.25 -10.13 6.28
C PRO A 97 -4.54 -11.21 7.32
N TRP A 98 -3.69 -12.24 7.42
CA TRP A 98 -3.84 -13.32 8.40
C TRP A 98 -3.61 -12.84 9.83
N ARG A 99 -2.77 -11.83 10.03
CA ARG A 99 -2.50 -11.18 11.32
C ARG A 99 -3.19 -9.84 11.45
N ASP A 100 -3.31 -9.10 10.35
CA ASP A 100 -3.82 -7.74 10.30
C ASP A 100 -5.35 -7.72 10.08
N ASN A 101 -6.11 -8.23 11.03
CA ASN A 101 -7.56 -8.05 11.04
C ASN A 101 -7.95 -6.61 11.40
N THR A 102 -9.24 -6.29 11.34
CA THR A 102 -9.74 -4.93 11.59
C THR A 102 -9.35 -4.40 12.97
N THR A 103 -9.41 -5.23 14.01
CA THR A 103 -9.03 -4.83 15.38
C THR A 103 -7.55 -4.47 15.48
N ILE A 104 -6.68 -5.31 14.93
CA ILE A 104 -5.22 -5.08 14.96
C ILE A 104 -4.85 -3.83 14.15
N LEU A 105 -5.48 -3.63 12.98
CA LEU A 105 -5.26 -2.40 12.20
C LEU A 105 -5.77 -1.15 12.91
N GLU A 106 -6.88 -1.22 13.63
CA GLU A 106 -7.37 -0.08 14.41
C GLU A 106 -6.44 0.24 15.59
N GLU A 107 -5.93 -0.77 16.30
CA GLU A 107 -4.91 -0.59 17.33
C GLU A 107 -3.63 0.03 16.77
N TRP A 108 -3.17 -0.43 15.59
CA TRP A 108 -2.03 0.15 14.87
C TRP A 108 -2.29 1.62 14.52
N LYS A 109 -3.42 1.93 13.93
CA LYS A 109 -3.86 3.29 13.58
C LYS A 109 -3.78 4.22 14.77
N GLN A 110 -4.32 3.80 15.91
CA GLN A 110 -4.31 4.59 17.15
C GLN A 110 -2.89 4.76 17.72
N SER A 111 -2.10 3.69 17.77
CA SER A 111 -0.74 3.70 18.34
C SER A 111 0.23 4.54 17.53
N THR A 112 0.13 4.50 16.20
CA THR A 112 0.98 5.24 15.26
C THR A 112 0.45 6.63 14.92
N LYS A 113 -0.81 6.94 15.32
CA LYS A 113 -1.55 8.16 14.93
C LYS A 113 -1.67 8.33 13.42
N SER A 114 -1.83 7.23 12.70
CA SER A 114 -2.03 7.20 11.25
C SER A 114 -3.52 7.28 10.92
N TYR A 115 -4.12 8.46 11.12
CA TYR A 115 -5.58 8.69 11.06
C TYR A 115 -6.11 8.78 9.62
N TRP A 116 -5.65 7.88 8.75
CA TRP A 116 -6.18 7.66 7.41
C TRP A 116 -6.75 6.24 7.27
N THR A 117 -7.16 5.86 6.08
CA THR A 117 -7.78 4.56 5.80
C THR A 117 -6.76 3.42 5.83
N HIS A 118 -7.03 2.40 6.65
CA HIS A 118 -6.27 1.14 6.69
C HIS A 118 -7.17 0.01 6.22
N LEU A 119 -6.71 -0.78 5.24
CA LEU A 119 -7.49 -1.79 4.54
C LEU A 119 -6.97 -3.20 4.76
N THR A 120 -7.91 -4.12 4.93
CA THR A 120 -7.70 -5.57 5.04
C THR A 120 -8.86 -6.33 4.38
N VAL A 121 -8.99 -7.61 4.65
CA VAL A 121 -10.11 -8.47 4.22
C VAL A 121 -10.73 -9.18 5.43
N ALA A 122 -11.99 -9.61 5.30
CA ALA A 122 -12.69 -10.34 6.36
C ALA A 122 -12.36 -11.84 6.34
N ASP A 123 -12.32 -12.44 5.16
CA ASP A 123 -12.05 -13.87 4.96
C ASP A 123 -10.68 -14.09 4.35
N THR A 124 -9.77 -14.64 5.14
CA THR A 124 -8.38 -14.94 4.75
C THR A 124 -8.18 -16.37 4.23
N GLN A 125 -9.27 -17.12 3.94
CA GLN A 125 -9.13 -18.42 3.31
C GLN A 125 -8.58 -18.25 1.88
N PRO A 126 -7.60 -19.07 1.43
CA PRO A 126 -6.98 -18.90 0.11
C PRO A 126 -7.97 -18.96 -1.06
N SER A 127 -9.11 -19.64 -0.89
CA SER A 127 -10.16 -19.77 -1.91
C SER A 127 -11.26 -18.71 -1.79
N SER A 128 -11.17 -17.77 -0.84
CA SER A 128 -12.19 -16.74 -0.65
C SER A 128 -12.13 -15.67 -1.74
N GLN A 129 -13.27 -15.04 -2.00
CA GLN A 129 -13.32 -13.88 -2.90
C GLN A 129 -12.52 -12.71 -2.34
N ASP A 130 -12.48 -12.54 -1.03
CA ASP A 130 -11.73 -11.50 -0.34
C ASP A 130 -10.23 -11.61 -0.63
N MET A 131 -9.66 -12.82 -0.47
CA MET A 131 -8.25 -13.07 -0.79
C MET A 131 -7.97 -12.97 -2.29
N ALA A 132 -8.88 -13.38 -3.15
CA ALA A 132 -8.73 -13.18 -4.59
C ALA A 132 -8.67 -11.69 -4.94
N THR A 133 -9.53 -10.86 -4.34
CA THR A 133 -9.54 -9.41 -4.51
C THR A 133 -8.24 -8.78 -4.01
N LEU A 134 -7.80 -9.10 -2.78
CA LEU A 134 -6.58 -8.55 -2.21
C LEU A 134 -5.33 -8.96 -3.02
N THR A 135 -5.27 -10.21 -3.46
CA THR A 135 -4.19 -10.70 -4.33
C THR A 135 -4.16 -9.96 -5.66
N GLN A 136 -5.32 -9.67 -6.26
CA GLN A 136 -5.39 -8.86 -7.47
C GLN A 136 -4.85 -7.45 -7.23
N VAL A 137 -5.19 -6.83 -6.11
CA VAL A 137 -4.65 -5.50 -5.72
C VAL A 137 -3.12 -5.55 -5.61
N TRP A 138 -2.57 -6.54 -4.91
CA TRP A 138 -1.11 -6.69 -4.84
C TRP A 138 -0.45 -6.83 -6.21
N ASN A 139 -1.05 -7.61 -7.12
CA ASN A 139 -0.55 -7.77 -8.49
C ASN A 139 -0.64 -6.46 -9.30
N ASP A 140 -1.72 -5.69 -9.12
CA ASP A 140 -1.90 -4.42 -9.84
C ASP A 140 -0.83 -3.38 -9.47
N PHE A 141 -0.35 -3.44 -8.23
CA PHE A 141 0.70 -2.55 -7.72
C PHE A 141 2.10 -3.17 -7.72
N ASP A 142 2.30 -4.35 -8.31
CA ASP A 142 3.57 -5.10 -8.35
C ASP A 142 4.16 -5.34 -6.95
N VAL A 143 3.30 -5.55 -5.96
CA VAL A 143 3.73 -5.89 -4.59
C VAL A 143 4.28 -7.31 -4.58
N GLY A 144 5.61 -7.41 -4.50
CA GLY A 144 6.32 -8.69 -4.43
C GLY A 144 6.42 -9.18 -2.99
N PHE A 145 5.98 -10.41 -2.72
CA PHE A 145 6.24 -11.12 -1.47
C PHE A 145 6.36 -12.61 -1.75
N LYS A 146 7.13 -13.28 -0.91
CA LYS A 146 7.23 -14.74 -0.92
C LYS A 146 6.65 -15.29 0.37
N ILE A 147 5.76 -16.24 0.26
CA ILE A 147 5.31 -17.03 1.41
C ILE A 147 6.26 -18.22 1.51
N GLU A 148 7.08 -18.27 2.55
CA GLU A 148 7.87 -19.46 2.85
C GLU A 148 6.98 -20.48 3.57
N GLU A 149 6.58 -21.51 2.84
CA GLU A 149 6.00 -22.70 3.46
C GLU A 149 7.12 -23.50 4.14
N ASN A 150 7.16 -23.44 5.47
CA ASN A 150 8.01 -24.35 6.24
C ASN A 150 7.49 -25.78 6.10
N THR A 151 7.95 -26.49 5.08
CA THR A 151 7.79 -27.92 4.95
C THR A 151 8.69 -28.62 5.96
N THR A 152 8.29 -28.65 7.23
CA THR A 152 8.75 -29.68 8.17
C THR A 152 7.73 -30.81 8.14
N GLU A 153 8.10 -31.89 7.44
CA GLU A 153 7.46 -33.18 7.60
C GLU A 153 7.54 -33.62 9.06
N SER A 154 6.45 -33.54 9.78
CA SER A 154 6.00 -34.57 10.75
C SER A 154 4.74 -34.13 11.48
N ASN A 155 3.65 -34.82 11.14
CA ASN A 155 2.55 -35.26 11.99
C ASN A 155 2.26 -34.44 13.26
N THR A 156 1.28 -33.57 13.26
CA THR A 156 0.17 -33.46 14.23
C THR A 156 -0.56 -32.11 14.04
N SER A 157 -1.89 -32.20 13.96
CA SER A 157 -2.87 -31.10 13.87
C SER A 157 -2.50 -29.82 14.65
N ALA A 158 -2.00 -28.81 13.97
CA ALA A 158 -1.94 -27.45 14.46
C ALA A 158 -2.08 -26.48 13.28
N ARG A 159 -2.92 -25.49 13.44
CA ARG A 159 -3.19 -24.43 12.46
C ARG A 159 -1.89 -23.73 12.10
N HIS A 160 -1.43 -23.88 10.85
CA HIS A 160 -0.24 -23.19 10.36
C HIS A 160 -0.58 -21.74 10.04
N HIS A 161 0.00 -20.83 10.82
CA HIS A 161 0.24 -19.47 10.37
C HIS A 161 1.64 -19.44 9.73
N PRO A 162 1.81 -18.90 8.52
CA PRO A 162 3.15 -18.66 7.98
C PRO A 162 3.89 -17.66 8.87
N SER A 163 5.11 -17.98 9.26
CA SER A 163 5.86 -17.24 10.28
C SER A 163 6.90 -16.27 9.74
N SER A 164 7.10 -16.19 8.43
CA SER A 164 8.08 -15.27 7.83
C SER A 164 7.68 -14.87 6.40
N TYR A 165 7.90 -13.61 6.08
CA TYR A 165 7.79 -13.05 4.74
C TYR A 165 9.13 -12.38 4.42
N ASP A 166 9.74 -12.75 3.29
CA ASP A 166 10.87 -12.03 2.72
C ASP A 166 10.38 -11.02 1.68
N TYR A 167 10.75 -9.76 1.87
CA TYR A 167 10.50 -8.68 0.92
C TYR A 167 11.79 -8.40 0.12
N ASN A 168 11.69 -8.41 -1.18
CA ASN A 168 12.74 -7.94 -2.08
C ASN A 168 12.51 -6.49 -2.46
#